data_ba2b17db01445b6a3a576253048e2045
#
_entry.id   ba2b17db01445b6a3a576253048e2045
#
_cell.length_a   1.000
_cell.length_b   1.000
_cell.length_c   1.000
_cell.angle_alpha   90.00
_cell.angle_beta   90.00
_cell.angle_gamma   90.00
#
_symmetry.space_group_name_H-M   'P 1'
#
loop_
_entity.id
_entity.type
_entity.pdbx_description
1 polymer ?
#
loop_
_entity_poly.entity_id
_entity_poly.type
_entity_poly.pdbx_seq_one_letter_code
_entity_poly.pdbx_strand_id
1 'polypeptide(L)'
;MVGNLLHKYLWLVETSYKSDRITFEQINDRWLRNDLSEGLELPKRTFHKWRAAVEDLFGLIIDCERKNGYRFFIRNKEILSCHSLTGWLFNTLSTGYKIERHKAIKDRIILENVFTGDELFSTVLDSLRSNTRLLITYKSFSRDKETTFEAEPYCLRMFN
;
A
#
# COMPACT_ATOMS: atom_id res chain seq x y z
N MET A 1 12.78 -1.31 -13.98
CA MET A 1 13.71 -1.26 -12.83
C MET A 1 13.07 -0.71 -11.54
N VAL A 2 12.24 0.33 -11.57
CA VAL A 2 11.58 0.89 -10.36
C VAL A 2 10.59 -0.08 -9.71
N GLY A 3 9.81 -0.84 -10.50
CA GLY A 3 8.83 -1.81 -9.96
C GLY A 3 9.45 -2.90 -9.09
N ASN A 4 10.64 -3.38 -9.43
CA ASN A 4 11.31 -4.43 -8.63
C ASN A 4 11.77 -3.92 -7.24
N LEU A 5 12.10 -2.63 -7.10
CA LEU A 5 12.54 -2.07 -5.82
C LEU A 5 11.38 -1.90 -4.85
N LEU A 6 10.23 -1.43 -5.32
CA LEU A 6 9.00 -1.34 -4.50
C LEU A 6 8.59 -2.73 -3.97
N HIS A 7 8.65 -3.76 -4.80
CA HIS A 7 8.35 -5.13 -4.38
C HIS A 7 9.27 -5.63 -3.25
N LYS A 8 10.55 -5.23 -3.27
CA LYS A 8 11.52 -5.52 -2.21
C LYS A 8 11.15 -4.84 -0.89
N TYR A 9 10.65 -3.60 -0.96
CA TYR A 9 10.18 -2.88 0.22
C TYR A 9 8.91 -3.50 0.81
N LEU A 10 7.93 -3.83 -0.04
CA LEU A 10 6.71 -4.52 0.39
C LEU A 10 7.03 -5.86 1.05
N TRP A 11 7.94 -6.63 0.45
CA TRP A 11 8.42 -7.89 1.02
C TRP A 11 9.07 -7.70 2.40
N LEU A 12 9.91 -6.67 2.57
CA LEU A 12 10.56 -6.37 3.86
C LEU A 12 9.54 -6.02 4.93
N VAL A 13 8.56 -5.19 4.61
CA VAL A 13 7.48 -4.82 5.53
C VAL A 13 6.65 -6.04 5.91
N GLU A 14 6.19 -6.84 4.93
CA GLU A 14 5.43 -8.07 5.21
C GLU A 14 6.21 -9.05 6.09
N THR A 15 7.50 -9.22 5.83
CA THR A 15 8.38 -10.13 6.59
C THR A 15 8.54 -9.65 8.03
N SER A 16 8.77 -8.35 8.23
CA SER A 16 8.91 -7.74 9.55
C SER A 16 7.60 -7.76 10.34
N TYR A 17 6.46 -7.51 9.65
CA TYR A 17 5.14 -7.50 10.27
C TYR A 17 4.71 -8.87 10.78
N LYS A 18 4.88 -9.92 9.94
CA LYS A 18 4.48 -11.30 10.28
C LYS A 18 5.34 -11.94 11.36
N SER A 19 6.58 -11.47 11.52
CA SER A 19 7.53 -12.12 12.43
C SER A 19 7.57 -11.52 13.83
N ASP A 20 6.89 -10.39 14.04
CA ASP A 20 6.92 -9.57 15.23
C ASP A 20 8.33 -9.06 15.59
N ARG A 21 9.28 -9.96 15.88
CA ARG A 21 10.70 -9.67 16.14
C ARG A 21 11.58 -10.67 15.39
N ILE A 22 12.45 -10.18 14.53
CA ILE A 22 13.23 -11.00 13.62
C ILE A 22 14.70 -10.55 13.57
N THR A 23 15.66 -11.48 13.57
CA THR A 23 17.07 -11.13 13.39
C THR A 23 17.41 -10.89 11.92
N PHE A 24 18.55 -10.24 11.65
CA PHE A 24 19.00 -10.02 10.28
C PHE A 24 19.26 -11.35 9.54
N GLU A 25 19.83 -12.33 10.22
CA GLU A 25 20.09 -13.66 9.66
C GLU A 25 18.79 -14.33 9.20
N GLN A 26 17.75 -14.29 10.04
CA GLN A 26 16.43 -14.82 9.69
C GLN A 26 15.78 -14.06 8.53
N ILE A 27 15.99 -12.73 8.43
CA ILE A 27 15.55 -11.93 7.28
C ILE A 27 16.27 -12.40 6.02
N ASN A 28 17.60 -12.58 6.08
CA ASN A 28 18.41 -13.03 4.95
C ASN A 28 18.02 -14.45 4.50
N ASP A 29 17.77 -15.38 5.43
CA ASP A 29 17.31 -16.73 5.11
C ASP A 29 15.95 -16.72 4.36
N ARG A 30 15.03 -15.85 4.78
CA ARG A 30 13.74 -15.68 4.08
C ARG A 30 13.90 -14.98 2.75
N TRP A 31 14.84 -14.03 2.67
CA TRP A 31 15.18 -13.35 1.44
C TRP A 31 15.68 -14.34 0.38
N LEU A 32 16.62 -15.22 0.73
CA LEU A 32 17.17 -16.23 -0.18
C LEU A 32 16.10 -17.19 -0.73
N ARG A 33 15.00 -17.41 0.02
CA ARG A 33 13.86 -18.25 -0.42
C ARG A 33 12.86 -17.49 -1.28
N ASN A 34 13.04 -16.19 -1.47
CA ASN A 34 12.17 -15.36 -2.26
C ASN A 34 12.77 -15.16 -3.66
N ASP A 35 11.95 -15.27 -4.71
CA ASP A 35 12.39 -15.10 -6.11
C ASP A 35 13.02 -13.73 -6.39
N LEU A 36 12.66 -12.70 -5.59
CA LEU A 36 13.25 -11.37 -5.71
C LEU A 36 14.75 -11.32 -5.38
N SER A 37 15.26 -12.35 -4.68
CA SER A 37 16.68 -12.44 -4.31
C SER A 37 17.55 -12.89 -5.49
N GLU A 38 16.96 -13.59 -6.47
CA GLU A 38 17.70 -14.25 -7.55
C GLU A 38 18.82 -15.15 -7.00
N GLY A 39 18.61 -15.69 -5.79
CA GLY A 39 19.59 -16.53 -5.08
C GLY A 39 20.74 -15.75 -4.42
N LEU A 40 20.72 -14.43 -4.41
CA LEU A 40 21.75 -13.59 -3.81
C LEU A 40 21.38 -13.18 -2.37
N GLU A 41 22.37 -13.19 -1.49
CA GLU A 41 22.21 -12.71 -0.12
C GLU A 41 21.86 -11.22 -0.07
N LEU A 42 21.18 -10.82 1.00
CA LEU A 42 20.85 -9.42 1.27
C LEU A 42 22.02 -8.73 2.00
N PRO A 43 22.77 -7.82 1.36
CA PRO A 43 23.84 -7.11 2.05
C PRO A 43 23.26 -6.23 3.17
N LYS A 44 23.90 -6.21 4.35
CA LYS A 44 23.49 -5.38 5.50
C LYS A 44 23.29 -3.91 5.13
N ARG A 45 24.17 -3.36 4.29
CA ARG A 45 24.05 -1.98 3.78
C ARG A 45 22.76 -1.77 2.98
N THR A 46 22.39 -2.74 2.14
CA THR A 46 21.17 -2.71 1.33
C THR A 46 19.93 -2.79 2.23
N PHE A 47 19.95 -3.67 3.22
CA PHE A 47 18.89 -3.79 4.22
C PHE A 47 18.65 -2.46 4.95
N HIS A 48 19.70 -1.77 5.40
CA HIS A 48 19.55 -0.47 6.05
C HIS A 48 19.01 0.62 5.11
N LYS A 49 19.39 0.59 3.83
CA LYS A 49 18.81 1.49 2.82
C LYS A 49 17.32 1.22 2.62
N TRP A 50 16.91 -0.05 2.59
CA TRP A 50 15.51 -0.39 2.44
C TRP A 50 14.67 0.02 3.66
N ARG A 51 15.23 -0.11 4.86
CA ARG A 51 14.58 0.39 6.08
C ARG A 51 14.29 1.88 5.99
N ALA A 52 15.28 2.69 5.60
CA ALA A 52 15.10 4.12 5.43
C ALA A 52 14.05 4.43 4.34
N ALA A 53 14.11 3.74 3.20
CA ALA A 53 13.12 3.93 2.14
C ALA A 53 11.70 3.51 2.54
N VAL A 54 11.54 2.48 3.36
CA VAL A 54 10.24 2.07 3.92
C VAL A 54 9.69 3.14 4.85
N GLU A 55 10.56 3.76 5.67
CA GLU A 55 10.19 4.87 6.54
C GLU A 55 9.74 6.09 5.73
N ASP A 56 10.51 6.46 4.70
CA ASP A 56 10.19 7.59 3.82
C ASP A 56 8.90 7.39 3.03
N LEU A 57 8.66 6.18 2.51
CA LEU A 57 7.51 5.90 1.64
C LEU A 57 6.20 5.62 2.40
N PHE A 58 6.30 4.93 3.53
CA PHE A 58 5.12 4.43 4.25
C PHE A 58 5.00 5.01 5.66
N GLY A 59 5.97 5.77 6.14
CA GLY A 59 6.03 6.22 7.53
C GLY A 59 6.26 5.08 8.53
N LEU A 60 6.68 3.89 8.07
CA LEU A 60 6.85 2.70 8.89
C LEU A 60 8.26 2.62 9.45
N ILE A 61 8.38 2.63 10.76
CA ILE A 61 9.67 2.59 11.46
C ILE A 61 10.03 1.15 11.80
N ILE A 62 11.00 0.58 11.07
CA ILE A 62 11.60 -0.72 11.40
C ILE A 62 12.75 -0.46 12.38
N ASP A 63 12.51 -0.69 13.67
CA ASP A 63 13.46 -0.46 14.74
C ASP A 63 14.26 -1.72 15.09
N CYS A 64 15.31 -1.58 15.92
CA CYS A 64 16.21 -2.65 16.31
C CYS A 64 16.37 -2.71 17.82
N GLU A 65 15.93 -3.80 18.42
CA GLU A 65 16.19 -4.11 19.83
C GLU A 65 17.58 -4.75 19.98
N ARG A 66 18.52 -4.03 20.61
CA ARG A 66 19.91 -4.47 20.74
C ARG A 66 20.12 -5.51 21.85
N LYS A 67 19.32 -5.45 22.92
CA LYS A 67 19.52 -6.25 24.13
C LYS A 67 19.33 -7.75 23.94
N ASN A 68 18.51 -8.16 22.95
CA ASN A 68 18.13 -9.56 22.70
C ASN A 68 18.60 -10.06 21.31
N GLY A 69 19.83 -9.73 20.91
CA GLY A 69 20.42 -10.25 19.67
C GLY A 69 20.03 -9.48 18.41
N TYR A 70 19.91 -8.16 18.49
CA TYR A 70 19.65 -7.28 17.33
C TYR A 70 18.41 -7.70 16.55
N ARG A 71 17.26 -7.74 17.21
CA ARG A 71 15.98 -8.09 16.58
C ARG A 71 15.30 -6.86 16.01
N PHE A 72 14.87 -6.95 14.77
CA PHE A 72 14.14 -5.92 14.05
C PHE A 72 12.64 -6.12 14.21
N PHE A 73 11.90 -5.03 14.34
CA PHE A 73 10.44 -5.02 14.49
C PHE A 73 9.86 -3.69 13.98
N ILE A 74 8.58 -3.69 13.61
CA ILE A 74 7.88 -2.46 13.24
C ILE A 74 7.37 -1.82 14.53
N ARG A 75 7.84 -0.58 14.82
CA ARG A 75 7.48 0.15 16.04
C ARG A 75 6.02 0.63 16.03
N ASN A 76 5.58 1.12 14.89
CA ASN A 76 4.28 1.79 14.68
C ASN A 76 3.37 0.94 13.80
N LYS A 77 3.09 -0.31 14.24
CA LYS A 77 2.28 -1.29 13.48
C LYS A 77 0.85 -0.82 13.19
N GLU A 78 0.32 0.07 14.01
CA GLU A 78 -1.02 0.65 13.88
C GLU A 78 -1.22 1.40 12.55
N ILE A 79 -0.14 1.93 11.96
CA ILE A 79 -0.17 2.58 10.65
C ILE A 79 -0.60 1.61 9.53
N LEU A 80 -0.36 0.30 9.70
CA LEU A 80 -0.80 -0.73 8.76
C LEU A 80 -2.23 -1.23 9.02
N SER A 81 -2.97 -0.59 9.92
CA SER A 81 -4.37 -0.95 10.15
C SER A 81 -5.23 -0.71 8.90
N CYS A 82 -6.31 -1.47 8.77
CA CYS A 82 -7.24 -1.34 7.65
C CYS A 82 -7.98 0.03 7.60
N HIS A 83 -7.91 0.81 8.69
CA HIS A 83 -8.55 2.13 8.78
C HIS A 83 -7.60 3.29 8.48
N SER A 84 -6.33 3.02 8.20
CA SER A 84 -5.35 4.05 7.83
C SER A 84 -5.14 4.11 6.31
N LEU A 85 -4.86 5.29 5.78
CA LEU A 85 -4.54 5.47 4.35
C LEU A 85 -3.29 4.65 3.97
N THR A 86 -2.26 4.64 4.81
CA THR A 86 -1.04 3.88 4.58
C THR A 86 -1.32 2.37 4.55
N GLY A 87 -2.14 1.86 5.48
CA GLY A 87 -2.55 0.45 5.50
C GLY A 87 -3.34 0.07 4.26
N TRP A 88 -4.26 0.92 3.83
CA TRP A 88 -5.00 0.72 2.58
C TRP A 88 -4.08 0.67 1.35
N LEU A 89 -3.19 1.66 1.19
CA LEU A 89 -2.21 1.70 0.10
C LEU A 89 -1.29 0.47 0.12
N PHE A 90 -0.77 0.12 1.29
CA PHE A 90 0.10 -1.04 1.45
C PHE A 90 -0.60 -2.34 1.04
N ASN A 91 -1.84 -2.56 1.48
CA ASN A 91 -2.62 -3.74 1.14
C ASN A 91 -2.92 -3.80 -0.37
N THR A 92 -3.27 -2.67 -0.98
CA THR A 92 -3.54 -2.58 -2.41
C THR A 92 -2.30 -2.93 -3.24
N LEU A 93 -1.15 -2.33 -2.91
CA LEU A 93 0.13 -2.62 -3.58
C LEU A 93 0.58 -4.07 -3.37
N SER A 94 0.47 -4.61 -2.15
CA SER A 94 0.81 -6.00 -1.84
C SER A 94 -0.08 -6.99 -2.59
N THR A 95 -1.37 -6.71 -2.70
CA THR A 95 -2.32 -7.54 -3.45
C THR A 95 -2.01 -7.50 -4.94
N GLY A 96 -1.81 -6.32 -5.51
CA GLY A 96 -1.42 -6.16 -6.92
C GLY A 96 -0.14 -6.93 -7.24
N TYR A 97 0.86 -6.84 -6.38
CA TYR A 97 2.11 -7.60 -6.54
C TYR A 97 1.90 -9.13 -6.52
N LYS A 98 1.07 -9.64 -5.59
CA LYS A 98 0.74 -11.07 -5.53
C LYS A 98 0.07 -11.55 -6.82
N ILE A 99 -0.88 -10.76 -7.35
CA ILE A 99 -1.55 -11.06 -8.62
C ILE A 99 -0.54 -11.08 -9.77
N GLU A 100 0.35 -10.10 -9.85
CA GLU A 100 1.36 -10.00 -10.90
C GLU A 100 2.32 -11.21 -10.91
N ARG A 101 2.70 -11.72 -9.75
CA ARG A 101 3.56 -12.93 -9.65
C ARG A 101 2.87 -14.19 -10.17
N HIS A 102 1.58 -14.29 -10.09
CA HIS A 102 0.81 -15.45 -10.53
C HIS A 102 0.33 -15.32 -11.97
N LYS A 103 1.28 -15.11 -12.92
CA LYS A 103 1.00 -14.90 -14.35
C LYS A 103 0.08 -15.97 -14.96
N ALA A 104 0.20 -17.23 -14.51
CA ALA A 104 -0.59 -18.34 -15.02
C ALA A 104 -2.10 -18.26 -14.73
N ILE A 105 -2.50 -17.43 -13.77
CA ILE A 105 -3.91 -17.25 -13.40
C ILE A 105 -4.41 -15.81 -13.64
N LYS A 106 -3.57 -14.96 -14.24
CA LYS A 106 -3.91 -13.54 -14.46
C LYS A 106 -5.20 -13.38 -15.28
N ASP A 107 -5.39 -14.22 -16.28
CA ASP A 107 -6.59 -14.20 -17.14
C ASP A 107 -7.86 -14.66 -16.44
N ARG A 108 -7.73 -15.25 -15.24
CA ARG A 108 -8.85 -15.69 -14.38
C ARG A 108 -9.21 -14.65 -13.31
N ILE A 109 -8.46 -13.56 -13.24
CA ILE A 109 -8.68 -12.47 -12.27
C ILE A 109 -9.29 -11.30 -13.06
N ILE A 110 -10.57 -11.06 -12.81
CA ILE A 110 -11.29 -9.94 -13.40
C ILE A 110 -11.13 -8.76 -12.43
N LEU A 111 -10.46 -7.71 -12.89
CA LEU A 111 -10.39 -6.45 -12.16
C LEU A 111 -11.56 -5.58 -12.63
N GLU A 112 -12.46 -5.22 -11.75
CA GLU A 112 -13.45 -4.20 -12.04
C GLU A 112 -12.74 -2.86 -12.22
N ASN A 113 -12.82 -2.34 -13.43
CA ASN A 113 -12.29 -1.00 -13.74
C ASN A 113 -13.30 0.02 -13.24
N VAL A 114 -13.20 0.39 -11.97
CA VAL A 114 -13.94 1.54 -11.46
C VAL A 114 -13.33 2.76 -12.12
N PHE A 115 -14.04 3.32 -13.09
CA PHE A 115 -13.67 4.57 -13.75
C PHE A 115 -13.72 5.68 -12.70
N THR A 116 -12.64 5.85 -11.98
CA THR A 116 -12.44 7.05 -11.18
C THR A 116 -12.05 8.14 -12.17
N GLY A 117 -13.01 8.97 -12.57
CA GLY A 117 -12.69 10.18 -13.31
C GLY A 117 -11.74 11.00 -12.44
N ASP A 118 -10.44 10.99 -12.75
CA ASP A 118 -9.41 11.67 -11.95
C ASP A 118 -9.77 13.14 -11.71
N GLU A 119 -10.41 13.79 -12.68
CA GLU A 119 -10.90 15.16 -12.57
C GLU A 119 -12.02 15.31 -11.52
N LEU A 120 -12.99 14.38 -11.51
CA LEU A 120 -14.08 14.40 -10.53
C LEU A 120 -13.56 14.13 -9.12
N PHE A 121 -12.63 13.19 -8.99
CA PHE A 121 -11.99 12.86 -7.71
C PHE A 121 -11.22 14.05 -7.16
N SER A 122 -10.41 14.73 -8.00
CA SER A 122 -9.67 15.93 -7.62
C SER A 122 -10.60 17.06 -7.19
N THR A 123 -11.71 17.28 -7.92
CA THR A 123 -12.72 18.30 -7.59
C THR A 123 -13.36 18.04 -6.21
N VAL A 124 -13.66 16.77 -5.89
CA VAL A 124 -14.21 16.39 -4.58
C VAL A 124 -13.18 16.62 -3.47
N LEU A 125 -11.91 16.26 -3.69
CA LEU A 125 -10.84 16.50 -2.71
C LEU A 125 -10.62 17.99 -2.44
N ASP A 126 -10.61 18.82 -3.50
CA ASP A 126 -10.45 20.27 -3.36
C ASP A 126 -11.63 20.89 -2.62
N SER A 127 -12.84 20.43 -2.87
CA SER A 127 -14.04 20.86 -2.16
C SER A 127 -14.01 20.49 -0.67
N LEU A 128 -13.59 19.25 -0.33
CA LEU A 128 -13.37 18.83 1.05
C LEU A 128 -12.32 19.69 1.77
N ARG A 129 -11.21 19.97 1.09
CA ARG A 129 -10.11 20.79 1.62
C ARG A 129 -10.53 22.24 1.87
N SER A 130 -11.32 22.80 0.96
CA SER A 130 -11.74 24.21 0.99
C SER A 130 -13.05 24.44 1.73
N ASN A 131 -13.73 23.37 2.20
CA ASN A 131 -15.07 23.41 2.79
C ASN A 131 -16.08 24.14 1.87
N THR A 132 -16.04 23.84 0.56
CA THR A 132 -16.94 24.43 -0.43
C THR A 132 -18.01 23.44 -0.86
N ARG A 133 -19.16 23.96 -1.33
CA ARG A 133 -20.23 23.16 -1.90
C ARG A 133 -19.88 22.68 -3.30
N LEU A 134 -20.39 21.53 -3.66
CA LEU A 134 -20.34 20.94 -5.00
C LEU A 134 -21.72 21.05 -5.65
N LEU A 135 -21.73 21.44 -6.91
CA LEU A 135 -22.91 21.29 -7.76
C LEU A 135 -22.77 19.96 -8.51
N ILE A 136 -23.62 19.00 -8.18
CA ILE A 136 -23.55 17.62 -8.73
C ILE A 136 -24.69 17.44 -9.73
N THR A 137 -24.35 17.14 -10.98
CA THR A 137 -25.30 16.69 -11.98
C THR A 137 -25.19 15.17 -12.12
N TYR A 138 -26.27 14.48 -11.79
CA TYR A 138 -26.31 13.02 -11.72
C TYR A 138 -27.39 12.46 -12.66
N LYS A 139 -27.03 11.46 -13.46
CA LYS A 139 -27.94 10.67 -14.28
C LYS A 139 -27.99 9.24 -13.76
N SER A 140 -29.16 8.81 -13.31
CA SER A 140 -29.39 7.44 -12.85
C SER A 140 -29.54 6.48 -14.05
N PHE A 141 -29.01 5.26 -13.94
CA PHE A 141 -29.22 4.20 -14.95
C PHE A 141 -30.71 3.85 -15.16
N SER A 142 -31.54 4.07 -14.16
CA SER A 142 -32.99 3.75 -14.22
C SER A 142 -33.86 4.91 -14.66
N ARG A 143 -33.32 6.10 -14.79
CA ARG A 143 -34.07 7.32 -15.15
C ARG A 143 -33.33 8.10 -16.23
N ASP A 144 -34.03 8.43 -17.32
CA ASP A 144 -33.44 9.20 -18.42
C ASP A 144 -33.22 10.69 -18.10
N LYS A 145 -33.66 11.14 -16.92
CA LYS A 145 -33.58 12.55 -16.55
C LYS A 145 -32.36 12.81 -15.67
N GLU A 146 -31.58 13.81 -16.05
CA GLU A 146 -30.50 14.37 -15.21
C GLU A 146 -31.10 15.17 -14.05
N THR A 147 -30.48 15.05 -12.90
CA THR A 147 -30.86 15.82 -11.71
C THR A 147 -29.64 16.57 -11.21
N THR A 148 -29.75 17.86 -11.00
CA THR A 148 -28.70 18.71 -10.46
C THR A 148 -29.07 19.14 -9.03
N PHE A 149 -28.12 18.98 -8.10
CA PHE A 149 -28.30 19.37 -6.71
C PHE A 149 -26.99 19.86 -6.09
N GLU A 150 -27.11 20.68 -5.05
CA GLU A 150 -25.94 21.08 -4.24
C GLU A 150 -25.66 20.04 -3.17
N ALA A 151 -24.39 19.75 -2.94
CA ALA A 151 -23.92 18.86 -1.89
C ALA A 151 -22.78 19.51 -1.09
N GLU A 152 -22.81 19.32 0.21
CA GLU A 152 -21.70 19.65 1.12
C GLU A 152 -20.92 18.35 1.39
N PRO A 153 -19.72 18.17 0.82
CA PRO A 153 -18.95 16.96 1.07
C PRO A 153 -18.41 16.97 2.50
N TYR A 154 -18.73 15.95 3.26
CA TYR A 154 -18.29 15.79 4.65
C TYR A 154 -17.14 14.80 4.80
N CYS A 155 -17.19 13.71 4.06
CA CYS A 155 -16.12 12.72 4.02
C CYS A 155 -16.14 11.95 2.70
N LEU A 156 -14.97 11.41 2.34
CA LEU A 156 -14.82 10.49 1.22
C LEU A 156 -14.56 9.09 1.76
N ARG A 157 -15.36 8.12 1.36
CA ARG A 157 -15.17 6.73 1.73
C ARG A 157 -14.64 5.93 0.55
N MET A 158 -13.44 5.37 0.70
CA MET A 158 -12.84 4.47 -0.29
C MET A 158 -13.26 3.03 0.03
N PHE A 159 -13.67 2.31 -1.01
CA PHE A 159 -13.94 0.87 -0.95
C PHE A 159 -12.86 0.14 -1.76
N ASN A 160 -12.43 -1.02 -1.26
CA ASN A 160 -11.62 -1.97 -2.00
C ASN A 160 -12.54 -2.94 -2.74
#